data_b391fec5fc57f4c9dde68e4964727d5c
#
_entry.id   b391fec5fc57f4c9dde68e4964727d5c
#
_cell.length_a   1.000
_cell.length_b   1.000
_cell.length_c   1.000
_cell.angle_alpha   90.00
_cell.angle_beta   90.00
_cell.angle_gamma   90.00
#
_symmetry.space_group_name_H-M   'P 1'
#
loop_
_entity.id
_entity.type
_entity.pdbx_description
1 polymer ?
#
loop_
_entity_poly.entity_id
_entity_poly.type
_entity_poly.pdbx_seq_one_letter_code
_entity_poly.pdbx_strand_id
1 'polypeptide(L)'
;ANSILGTICQMNFYGGADDFRPTWMVTCLPPALVAVVVSMVLLPLSSNKLLIMNPFVDPEDVDLEMMRYRPNGWPMIPMFIEMIMRNGRVPDDYDMSHLLAAGAGCEAVNNNQLDRVQSFLEKHNCKARFTVGYGSSEGGSNLTFQMAPKAIHNGNVGVPMPLNDMGVFKPGTQEELGYNEMGEICTSGPGNMLGYDRRSATAKTLQT
;
A
#
# COMPACT_ATOMS: atom_id res chain seq x y z
N ALA A 1 -0.67 2.37 -17.75
CA ALA A 1 0.48 1.52 -18.13
C ALA A 1 1.74 1.91 -17.33
N ASN A 2 2.06 3.18 -17.23
CA ASN A 2 3.32 3.64 -16.62
C ASN A 2 3.37 3.49 -15.10
N SER A 3 2.27 3.72 -14.38
CA SER A 3 2.17 3.44 -12.94
C SER A 3 2.33 1.95 -12.63
N ILE A 4 1.89 1.08 -13.53
CA ILE A 4 2.10 -0.36 -13.42
C ILE A 4 3.59 -0.69 -13.54
N LEU A 5 4.31 -0.10 -14.48
CA LEU A 5 5.75 -0.34 -14.64
C LEU A 5 6.56 0.08 -13.40
N GLY A 6 6.29 1.26 -12.84
CA GLY A 6 6.91 1.71 -11.59
C GLY A 6 6.68 0.73 -10.45
N THR A 7 5.46 0.22 -10.34
CA THR A 7 5.09 -0.74 -9.29
C THR A 7 5.64 -2.15 -9.57
N ILE A 8 5.77 -2.59 -10.83
CA ILE A 8 6.44 -3.85 -11.21
C ILE A 8 7.92 -3.80 -10.78
N CYS A 9 8.60 -2.69 -11.01
CA CYS A 9 9.99 -2.52 -10.56
C CYS A 9 10.14 -2.74 -9.05
N GLN A 10 9.16 -2.36 -8.23
CA GLN A 10 9.18 -2.62 -6.79
C GLN A 10 9.01 -4.08 -6.43
N MET A 11 8.12 -4.80 -7.09
CA MET A 11 7.80 -6.17 -6.70
C MET A 11 8.85 -7.18 -7.10
N ASN A 12 9.75 -6.84 -8.02
CA ASN A 12 10.95 -7.63 -8.26
C ASN A 12 11.92 -7.61 -7.06
N PHE A 13 11.77 -6.67 -6.12
CA PHE A 13 12.45 -6.72 -4.82
C PHE A 13 11.92 -7.80 -3.87
N TYR A 14 10.70 -8.28 -4.08
CA TYR A 14 10.15 -9.42 -3.35
C TYR A 14 10.39 -10.74 -4.11
N GLY A 15 11.47 -10.81 -4.89
CA GLY A 15 11.83 -11.92 -5.75
C GLY A 15 11.81 -13.26 -5.01
N GLY A 16 10.91 -14.13 -5.45
CA GLY A 16 10.91 -15.54 -5.10
C GLY A 16 11.74 -16.34 -6.10
N ALA A 17 12.10 -17.57 -5.73
CA ALA A 17 12.68 -18.55 -6.64
C ALA A 17 11.81 -18.71 -7.90
N ASP A 18 12.43 -19.00 -9.02
CA ASP A 18 11.86 -18.94 -10.38
C ASP A 18 10.53 -19.71 -10.59
N ASP A 19 10.20 -20.68 -9.75
CA ASP A 19 8.97 -21.47 -9.83
C ASP A 19 7.91 -21.11 -8.78
N PHE A 20 8.19 -20.22 -7.83
CA PHE A 20 7.26 -19.87 -6.77
C PHE A 20 6.33 -18.73 -7.24
N ARG A 21 5.03 -19.04 -7.32
CA ARG A 21 3.98 -18.04 -7.63
C ARG A 21 3.27 -17.63 -6.34
N PRO A 22 3.69 -16.54 -5.71
CA PRO A 22 3.06 -16.08 -4.49
C PRO A 22 1.59 -15.71 -4.72
N THR A 23 0.76 -16.05 -3.75
CA THR A 23 -0.64 -15.66 -3.73
C THR A 23 -0.79 -14.25 -3.14
N TRP A 24 -1.66 -13.46 -3.75
CA TRP A 24 -1.96 -12.11 -3.34
C TRP A 24 -3.46 -12.00 -3.08
N MET A 25 -3.85 -11.56 -1.89
CA MET A 25 -5.25 -11.49 -1.51
C MET A 25 -5.78 -10.06 -1.56
N VAL A 26 -6.93 -9.89 -2.18
CA VAL A 26 -7.67 -8.63 -2.26
C VAL A 26 -9.08 -8.87 -1.76
N THR A 27 -9.43 -8.22 -0.68
CA THR A 27 -10.74 -8.37 -0.04
C THR A 27 -11.32 -7.04 0.38
N CYS A 28 -12.63 -6.93 0.40
CA CYS A 28 -13.42 -5.86 1.01
C CYS A 28 -13.18 -4.43 0.52
N LEU A 29 -12.26 -4.23 -0.41
CA LEU A 29 -11.96 -2.88 -0.90
C LEU A 29 -12.78 -2.56 -2.15
N PRO A 30 -13.37 -1.36 -2.23
CA PRO A 30 -14.14 -0.95 -3.41
C PRO A 30 -13.28 -0.99 -4.69
N PRO A 31 -13.71 -1.68 -5.75
CA PRO A 31 -12.94 -1.78 -6.99
C PRO A 31 -12.78 -0.46 -7.74
N ALA A 32 -13.52 0.59 -7.34
CA ALA A 32 -13.37 1.93 -7.89
C ALA A 32 -12.11 2.67 -7.39
N LEU A 33 -11.47 2.18 -6.33
CA LEU A 33 -10.23 2.77 -5.83
C LEU A 33 -9.07 2.45 -6.79
N VAL A 34 -8.30 3.46 -7.17
CA VAL A 34 -7.11 3.28 -8.01
C VAL A 34 -6.10 2.31 -7.38
N ALA A 35 -5.96 2.35 -6.05
CA ALA A 35 -5.11 1.41 -5.32
C ALA A 35 -5.54 -0.05 -5.54
N VAL A 36 -6.83 -0.33 -5.60
CA VAL A 36 -7.33 -1.69 -5.87
C VAL A 36 -7.03 -2.08 -7.31
N VAL A 37 -7.44 -1.25 -8.27
CA VAL A 37 -7.25 -1.57 -9.70
C VAL A 37 -5.77 -1.74 -10.04
N VAL A 38 -4.93 -0.80 -9.65
CA VAL A 38 -3.52 -0.78 -10.07
C VAL A 38 -2.67 -1.68 -9.18
N SER A 39 -2.68 -1.47 -7.87
CA SER A 39 -1.70 -2.12 -6.98
C SER A 39 -2.14 -3.49 -6.50
N MET A 40 -3.45 -3.74 -6.44
CA MET A 40 -3.96 -5.00 -5.89
C MET A 40 -4.44 -5.98 -6.96
N VAL A 41 -4.75 -5.52 -8.16
CA VAL A 41 -5.20 -6.38 -9.28
C VAL A 41 -4.17 -6.42 -10.41
N LEU A 42 -3.94 -5.29 -11.07
CA LEU A 42 -3.10 -5.28 -12.28
C LEU A 42 -1.64 -5.64 -11.98
N LEU A 43 -1.11 -5.15 -10.88
CA LEU A 43 0.26 -5.41 -10.49
C LEU A 43 0.55 -6.88 -10.17
N PRO A 44 -0.21 -7.57 -9.30
CA PRO A 44 -0.01 -9.00 -9.07
C PRO A 44 -0.11 -9.82 -10.34
N LEU A 45 -1.10 -9.54 -11.19
CA LEU A 45 -1.27 -10.24 -12.47
C LEU A 45 -0.09 -10.01 -13.42
N SER A 46 0.42 -8.77 -13.50
CA SER A 46 1.59 -8.46 -14.35
C SER A 46 2.89 -9.02 -13.80
N SER A 47 2.93 -9.36 -12.52
CA SER A 47 4.10 -9.94 -11.82
C SER A 47 4.00 -11.45 -11.63
N ASN A 48 3.16 -12.13 -12.44
CA ASN A 48 2.97 -13.59 -12.41
C ASN A 48 2.55 -14.14 -11.03
N LYS A 49 1.74 -13.39 -10.29
CA LYS A 49 1.20 -13.81 -8.99
C LYS A 49 -0.20 -14.38 -9.14
N LEU A 50 -0.55 -15.30 -8.25
CA LEU A 50 -1.92 -15.79 -8.15
C LEU A 50 -2.76 -14.80 -7.35
N LEU A 51 -3.87 -14.36 -7.91
CA LEU A 51 -4.76 -13.40 -7.29
C LEU A 51 -5.97 -14.10 -6.66
N ILE A 52 -6.15 -13.88 -5.36
CA ILE A 52 -7.34 -14.29 -4.62
C ILE A 52 -8.23 -13.06 -4.50
N MET A 53 -9.39 -13.10 -5.13
CA MET A 53 -10.36 -12.01 -5.11
C MET A 53 -11.65 -12.45 -4.44
N ASN A 54 -12.01 -11.79 -3.35
CA ASN A 54 -13.30 -11.95 -2.70
C ASN A 54 -13.88 -10.57 -2.30
N PRO A 55 -14.47 -9.84 -3.26
CA PRO A 55 -14.95 -8.47 -3.03
C PRO A 55 -16.21 -8.40 -2.16
N PHE A 56 -16.85 -9.52 -1.90
CA PHE A 56 -18.12 -9.61 -1.15
C PHE A 56 -17.93 -10.10 0.29
N VAL A 57 -16.70 -10.23 0.75
CA VAL A 57 -16.44 -10.54 2.16
C VAL A 57 -16.90 -9.40 3.04
N ASP A 58 -17.58 -9.73 4.13
CA ASP A 58 -17.85 -8.77 5.19
C ASP A 58 -16.51 -8.32 5.79
N PRO A 59 -16.26 -7.02 5.92
CA PRO A 59 -15.04 -6.52 6.57
C PRO A 59 -14.75 -7.15 7.93
N GLU A 60 -15.77 -7.50 8.69
CA GLU A 60 -15.63 -8.21 9.97
C GLU A 60 -15.10 -9.66 9.83
N ASP A 61 -15.13 -10.26 8.63
CA ASP A 61 -14.69 -11.63 8.36
C ASP A 61 -13.36 -11.74 7.60
N VAL A 62 -12.64 -10.63 7.48
CA VAL A 62 -11.35 -10.57 6.78
C VAL A 62 -10.30 -11.49 7.40
N ASP A 63 -10.33 -11.69 8.71
CA ASP A 63 -9.46 -12.64 9.43
C ASP A 63 -9.75 -14.11 9.02
N LEU A 64 -11.03 -14.47 8.84
CA LEU A 64 -11.42 -15.81 8.39
C LEU A 64 -10.89 -16.08 6.97
N GLU A 65 -10.99 -15.12 6.09
CA GLU A 65 -10.46 -15.22 4.73
C GLU A 65 -8.94 -15.34 4.73
N MET A 66 -8.25 -14.56 5.55
CA MET A 66 -6.79 -14.63 5.72
C MET A 66 -6.37 -16.03 6.20
N MET A 67 -7.07 -16.58 7.20
CA MET A 67 -6.77 -17.91 7.71
C MET A 67 -7.09 -19.02 6.69
N ARG A 68 -8.17 -18.86 5.92
CA ARG A 68 -8.61 -19.81 4.91
C ARG A 68 -7.65 -19.91 3.74
N TYR A 69 -7.24 -18.77 3.18
CA TYR A 69 -6.46 -18.73 1.94
C TYR A 69 -4.96 -18.65 2.17
N ARG A 70 -4.51 -18.30 3.36
CA ARG A 70 -3.08 -18.20 3.72
C ARG A 70 -2.25 -17.44 2.66
N PRO A 71 -2.59 -16.21 2.30
CA PRO A 71 -1.93 -15.48 1.22
C PRO A 71 -0.47 -15.19 1.56
N ASN A 72 0.39 -15.06 0.54
CA ASN A 72 1.77 -14.64 0.71
C ASN A 72 1.91 -13.12 0.75
N GLY A 73 1.02 -12.39 0.09
CA GLY A 73 0.94 -10.95 0.11
C GLY A 73 -0.46 -10.48 0.45
N TRP A 74 -0.55 -9.51 1.36
CA TRP A 74 -1.82 -8.99 1.80
C TRP A 74 -1.74 -7.47 1.98
N PRO A 75 -2.08 -6.71 0.94
CA PRO A 75 -2.27 -5.26 1.05
C PRO A 75 -3.57 -4.97 1.80
N MET A 76 -3.48 -4.10 2.79
CA MET A 76 -4.57 -3.78 3.70
C MET A 76 -4.79 -2.28 3.80
N ILE A 77 -5.90 -1.91 4.41
CA ILE A 77 -6.03 -0.62 5.08
C ILE A 77 -5.83 -0.83 6.59
N PRO A 78 -5.30 0.15 7.32
CA PRO A 78 -5.04 0.01 8.76
C PRO A 78 -6.23 -0.47 9.58
N MET A 79 -7.43 -0.03 9.22
CA MET A 79 -8.67 -0.42 9.88
C MET A 79 -8.89 -1.94 9.88
N PHE A 80 -8.58 -2.66 8.80
CA PHE A 80 -8.82 -4.11 8.74
C PHE A 80 -7.94 -4.87 9.71
N ILE A 81 -6.68 -4.50 9.84
CA ILE A 81 -5.80 -5.20 10.77
C ILE A 81 -6.18 -4.92 12.23
N GLU A 82 -6.66 -3.71 12.52
CA GLU A 82 -7.24 -3.39 13.83
C GLU A 82 -8.49 -4.23 14.13
N MET A 83 -9.34 -4.45 13.13
CA MET A 83 -10.51 -5.32 13.26
C MET A 83 -10.09 -6.77 13.55
N ILE A 84 -9.11 -7.30 12.84
CA ILE A 84 -8.57 -8.65 13.08
C ILE A 84 -8.08 -8.81 14.51
N MET A 85 -7.28 -7.85 14.98
CA MET A 85 -6.77 -7.88 16.36
C MET A 85 -7.88 -7.76 17.40
N ARG A 86 -8.91 -6.93 17.12
CA ARG A 86 -10.05 -6.73 18.02
C ARG A 86 -10.96 -7.95 18.07
N ASN A 87 -11.20 -8.61 16.94
CA ASN A 87 -12.09 -9.75 16.86
C ASN A 87 -11.59 -10.95 17.66
N GLY A 88 -10.28 -11.10 17.80
CA GLY A 88 -9.67 -12.14 18.63
C GLY A 88 -9.95 -13.56 18.15
N ARG A 89 -10.34 -13.73 16.86
CA ARG A 89 -10.67 -15.05 16.28
C ARG A 89 -9.44 -15.79 15.75
N VAL A 90 -8.32 -15.07 15.57
CA VAL A 90 -7.06 -15.70 15.15
C VAL A 90 -6.49 -16.47 16.35
N PRO A 91 -6.36 -17.82 16.26
CA PRO A 91 -5.80 -18.60 17.34
C PRO A 91 -4.38 -18.17 17.70
N ASP A 92 -4.03 -18.25 19.00
CA ASP A 92 -2.70 -17.83 19.48
C ASP A 92 -1.55 -18.62 18.82
N ASP A 93 -1.80 -19.85 18.40
CA ASP A 93 -0.85 -20.74 17.73
C ASP A 93 -0.95 -20.66 16.19
N TYR A 94 -1.77 -19.77 15.63
CA TYR A 94 -1.88 -19.62 14.18
C TYR A 94 -0.58 -19.09 13.59
N ASP A 95 -0.02 -19.84 12.65
CA ASP A 95 1.25 -19.51 12.01
C ASP A 95 1.06 -18.64 10.76
N MET A 96 1.54 -17.40 10.81
CA MET A 96 1.54 -16.43 9.71
C MET A 96 2.88 -16.39 8.94
N SER A 97 3.72 -17.40 9.06
CA SER A 97 4.99 -17.46 8.29
C SER A 97 4.80 -17.49 6.78
N HIS A 98 3.58 -17.79 6.31
CA HIS A 98 3.21 -17.72 4.90
C HIS A 98 3.17 -16.28 4.37
N LEU A 99 2.96 -15.26 5.23
CA LEU A 99 3.00 -13.86 4.82
C LEU A 99 4.43 -13.41 4.55
N LEU A 100 4.74 -13.13 3.30
CA LEU A 100 6.02 -12.59 2.84
C LEU A 100 6.00 -11.07 2.71
N ALA A 101 4.81 -10.51 2.52
CA ALA A 101 4.58 -9.07 2.44
C ALA A 101 3.27 -8.68 3.13
N ALA A 102 3.35 -7.74 4.03
CA ALA A 102 2.21 -7.13 4.71
C ALA A 102 2.39 -5.61 4.74
N GLY A 103 1.35 -4.88 4.42
CA GLY A 103 1.44 -3.43 4.40
C GLY A 103 0.11 -2.75 4.26
N ALA A 104 0.07 -1.47 4.56
CA ALA A 104 -1.11 -0.64 4.48
C ALA A 104 -0.87 0.69 3.77
N GLY A 105 -1.95 1.25 3.30
CA GLY A 105 -2.02 2.59 2.71
C GLY A 105 -3.43 3.14 2.88
N CYS A 106 -3.73 4.22 2.17
CA CYS A 106 -5.03 4.90 2.15
C CYS A 106 -5.41 5.64 3.44
N GLU A 107 -4.76 5.37 4.56
CA GLU A 107 -4.98 6.03 5.85
C GLU A 107 -3.65 6.33 6.53
N ALA A 108 -3.66 7.37 7.39
CA ALA A 108 -2.51 7.65 8.24
C ALA A 108 -2.38 6.60 9.34
N VAL A 109 -1.17 6.14 9.58
CA VAL A 109 -0.85 5.17 10.63
C VAL A 109 0.07 5.82 11.64
N ASN A 110 -0.30 5.82 12.90
CA ASN A 110 0.56 6.32 13.96
C ASN A 110 1.50 5.24 14.52
N ASN A 111 2.53 5.65 15.27
CA ASN A 111 3.54 4.75 15.78
C ASN A 111 2.97 3.64 16.66
N ASN A 112 2.00 3.94 17.52
CA ASN A 112 1.40 2.94 18.40
C ASN A 112 0.65 1.86 17.60
N GLN A 113 -0.01 2.25 16.51
CA GLN A 113 -0.66 1.30 15.60
C GLN A 113 0.39 0.42 14.91
N LEU A 114 1.47 1.00 14.40
CA LEU A 114 2.56 0.25 13.77
C LEU A 114 3.16 -0.78 14.73
N ASP A 115 3.47 -0.37 15.95
CA ASP A 115 4.06 -1.25 16.95
C ASP A 115 3.12 -2.40 17.36
N ARG A 116 1.83 -2.12 17.51
CA ARG A 116 0.82 -3.15 17.81
C ARG A 116 0.67 -4.15 16.68
N VAL A 117 0.59 -3.65 15.45
CA VAL A 117 0.47 -4.50 14.25
C VAL A 117 1.72 -5.36 14.10
N GLN A 118 2.90 -4.78 14.21
CA GLN A 118 4.15 -5.51 14.11
C GLN A 118 4.27 -6.59 15.19
N SER A 119 3.93 -6.25 16.43
CA SER A 119 3.92 -7.20 17.56
C SER A 119 2.92 -8.35 17.34
N PHE A 120 1.74 -8.04 16.78
CA PHE A 120 0.76 -9.06 16.44
C PHE A 120 1.29 -10.02 15.37
N LEU A 121 1.89 -9.51 14.31
CA LEU A 121 2.48 -10.32 13.25
C LEU A 121 3.62 -11.20 13.78
N GLU A 122 4.50 -10.64 14.61
CA GLU A 122 5.62 -11.37 15.22
C GLU A 122 5.15 -12.46 16.18
N LYS A 123 4.12 -12.19 16.99
CA LYS A 123 3.47 -13.19 17.84
C LYS A 123 3.02 -14.40 17.05
N HIS A 124 2.54 -14.20 15.83
CA HIS A 124 2.08 -15.24 14.92
C HIS A 124 3.17 -15.73 13.94
N ASN A 125 4.45 -15.60 14.30
CA ASN A 125 5.60 -16.08 13.52
C ASN A 125 5.75 -15.46 12.12
N CYS A 126 5.09 -14.34 11.82
CA CYS A 126 5.29 -13.61 10.58
C CYS A 126 6.68 -12.97 10.55
N LYS A 127 7.44 -13.20 9.49
CA LYS A 127 8.77 -12.59 9.31
C LYS A 127 8.72 -11.32 8.47
N ALA A 128 7.59 -11.06 7.82
CA ALA A 128 7.41 -9.84 7.06
C ALA A 128 7.32 -8.63 8.01
N ARG A 129 7.95 -7.54 7.61
CA ARG A 129 7.68 -6.25 8.24
C ARG A 129 6.42 -5.64 7.69
N PHE A 130 5.64 -5.07 8.58
CA PHE A 130 4.50 -4.25 8.17
C PHE A 130 5.01 -2.92 7.62
N THR A 131 4.65 -2.60 6.39
CA THR A 131 5.09 -1.41 5.69
C THR A 131 3.93 -0.45 5.44
N VAL A 132 4.23 0.83 5.34
CA VAL A 132 3.25 1.87 5.00
C VAL A 132 3.71 2.60 3.76
N GLY A 133 2.79 2.85 2.84
CA GLY A 133 3.03 3.64 1.64
C GLY A 133 2.05 4.80 1.54
N TYR A 134 2.40 5.80 0.76
CA TYR A 134 1.54 6.92 0.38
C TYR A 134 1.21 6.83 -1.10
N GLY A 135 0.01 7.25 -1.43
CA GLY A 135 -0.45 7.34 -2.81
C GLY A 135 -1.74 8.11 -2.95
N SER A 136 -2.08 8.43 -4.18
CA SER A 136 -3.32 9.14 -4.52
C SER A 136 -3.88 8.67 -5.86
N SER A 137 -5.15 8.94 -6.09
CA SER A 137 -5.78 8.70 -7.40
C SER A 137 -5.17 9.60 -8.47
N GLU A 138 -4.84 10.82 -8.10
CA GLU A 138 -4.23 11.83 -8.97
C GLU A 138 -2.82 11.43 -9.41
N GLY A 139 -2.05 10.79 -8.53
CA GLY A 139 -0.71 10.27 -8.83
C GLY A 139 -0.69 8.87 -9.45
N GLY A 140 -1.86 8.26 -9.67
CA GLY A 140 -2.01 6.99 -10.36
C GLY A 140 -1.81 5.74 -9.51
N SER A 141 -1.84 5.82 -8.21
CA SER A 141 -1.82 4.80 -7.17
C SER A 141 -0.72 5.06 -6.13
N ASN A 142 0.22 4.13 -5.94
CA ASN A 142 1.32 4.27 -4.98
C ASN A 142 2.36 5.26 -5.50
N LEU A 143 2.73 6.21 -4.67
CA LEU A 143 3.75 7.22 -4.95
C LEU A 143 5.02 7.00 -4.13
N THR A 144 4.89 6.41 -2.94
CA THR A 144 6.05 6.08 -2.11
C THR A 144 5.98 4.66 -1.60
N PHE A 145 7.13 4.17 -1.16
CA PHE A 145 7.27 2.84 -0.57
C PHE A 145 8.39 2.81 0.46
N GLN A 146 8.14 2.11 1.57
CA GLN A 146 9.16 1.87 2.59
C GLN A 146 10.06 0.71 2.19
N MET A 147 11.34 1.00 1.94
CA MET A 147 12.33 0.00 1.55
C MET A 147 13.21 -0.46 2.72
N ALA A 148 13.33 0.34 3.77
CA ALA A 148 14.26 0.08 4.86
C ALA A 148 13.56 -0.45 6.11
N PRO A 149 14.07 -1.52 6.75
CA PRO A 149 13.45 -2.09 7.93
C PRO A 149 13.46 -1.20 9.18
N LYS A 150 14.20 -0.09 9.17
CA LYS A 150 14.40 0.76 10.37
C LYS A 150 13.65 2.09 10.38
N ALA A 151 12.93 2.44 9.32
CA ALA A 151 12.39 3.78 9.13
C ALA A 151 10.86 3.85 9.23
N ILE A 152 10.25 3.01 10.06
CA ILE A 152 8.78 2.88 10.10
C ILE A 152 8.10 3.91 10.99
N HIS A 153 8.85 4.66 11.80
CA HIS A 153 8.29 5.58 12.79
C HIS A 153 8.14 7.01 12.26
N ASN A 154 7.35 7.81 12.96
CA ASN A 154 7.16 9.25 12.76
C ASN A 154 6.48 9.64 11.43
N GLY A 155 5.47 8.86 11.00
CA GLY A 155 4.74 9.17 9.77
C GLY A 155 5.52 8.98 8.48
N ASN A 156 6.67 8.30 8.55
CA ASN A 156 7.47 8.00 7.37
C ASN A 156 6.70 7.04 6.44
N VAL A 157 6.46 7.48 5.22
CA VAL A 157 5.78 6.70 4.16
C VAL A 157 6.76 6.16 3.12
N GLY A 158 8.06 6.27 3.37
CA GLY A 158 9.10 5.76 2.50
C GLY A 158 9.67 6.78 1.51
N VAL A 159 10.24 6.26 0.44
CA VAL A 159 10.86 7.04 -0.63
C VAL A 159 9.98 7.03 -1.89
N PRO A 160 10.12 8.02 -2.77
CA PRO A 160 9.42 8.04 -4.05
C PRO A 160 9.62 6.75 -4.84
N MET A 161 8.54 6.29 -5.47
CA MET A 161 8.61 5.17 -6.40
C MET A 161 9.42 5.51 -7.65
N PRO A 162 10.06 4.52 -8.28
CA PRO A 162 10.69 4.72 -9.57
C PRO A 162 9.75 5.40 -10.57
N LEU A 163 10.28 6.34 -11.35
CA LEU A 163 9.56 7.16 -12.34
C LEU A 163 8.66 8.25 -11.75
N ASN A 164 8.63 8.43 -10.43
CA ASN A 164 7.94 9.55 -9.78
C ASN A 164 8.95 10.50 -9.14
N ASP A 165 8.83 11.77 -9.45
CA ASP A 165 9.48 12.85 -8.72
C ASP A 165 8.49 13.39 -7.69
N MET A 166 8.97 13.69 -6.50
CA MET A 166 8.14 14.24 -5.42
C MET A 166 8.88 15.38 -4.73
N GLY A 167 8.15 16.43 -4.43
CA GLY A 167 8.63 17.56 -3.66
C GLY A 167 7.56 18.08 -2.71
N VAL A 168 7.96 18.88 -1.75
CA VAL A 168 7.07 19.57 -0.83
C VAL A 168 7.14 21.07 -1.14
N PHE A 169 6.01 21.67 -1.42
CA PHE A 169 5.93 23.06 -1.86
C PHE A 169 5.10 23.89 -0.88
N LYS A 170 5.40 25.18 -0.84
CA LYS A 170 4.57 26.14 -0.12
C LYS A 170 3.21 26.21 -0.80
N PRO A 171 2.10 25.98 -0.06
CA PRO A 171 0.77 25.89 -0.65
C PRO A 171 0.42 27.10 -1.55
N GLY A 172 -0.05 26.80 -2.77
CA GLY A 172 -0.43 27.82 -3.75
C GLY A 172 0.73 28.55 -4.42
N THR A 173 1.95 28.06 -4.30
CA THR A 173 3.14 28.65 -4.95
C THR A 173 3.97 27.57 -5.65
N GLN A 174 5.01 27.99 -6.37
CA GLN A 174 6.03 27.10 -6.95
C GLN A 174 7.34 27.09 -6.11
N GLU A 175 7.28 27.55 -4.87
CA GLU A 175 8.43 27.57 -3.95
C GLU A 175 8.57 26.20 -3.30
N GLU A 176 9.62 25.45 -3.66
CA GLU A 176 9.96 24.18 -3.03
C GLU A 176 10.54 24.43 -1.64
N LEU A 177 10.05 23.66 -0.67
CA LEU A 177 10.44 23.75 0.73
C LEU A 177 11.62 22.82 1.03
N GLY A 178 12.38 23.16 2.05
CA GLY A 178 13.49 22.36 2.55
C GLY A 178 13.05 21.20 3.44
N TYR A 179 14.04 20.42 3.90
CA TYR A 179 13.80 19.32 4.84
C TYR A 179 13.21 19.83 6.17
N ASN A 180 12.26 19.07 6.71
CA ASN A 180 11.52 19.36 7.95
C ASN A 180 10.58 20.58 7.87
N GLU A 181 10.26 21.04 6.69
CA GLU A 181 9.23 22.05 6.47
C GLU A 181 7.92 21.39 6.02
N MET A 182 6.79 21.87 6.58
CA MET A 182 5.47 21.36 6.21
C MET A 182 4.92 22.13 5.03
N GLY A 183 4.41 21.41 4.02
CA GLY A 183 3.82 21.99 2.83
C GLY A 183 2.91 21.04 2.07
N GLU A 184 2.60 21.39 0.84
CA GLU A 184 1.81 20.61 -0.09
C GLU A 184 2.71 19.61 -0.82
N ILE A 185 2.32 18.32 -0.82
CA ILE A 185 3.03 17.29 -1.57
C ILE A 185 2.66 17.42 -3.04
N CYS A 186 3.65 17.66 -3.87
CA CYS A 186 3.52 17.68 -5.33
C CYS A 186 4.24 16.49 -5.95
N THR A 187 3.65 15.94 -7.00
CA THR A 187 4.19 14.77 -7.68
C THR A 187 4.24 15.00 -9.18
N SER A 188 5.29 14.50 -9.83
CA SER A 188 5.42 14.45 -11.27
C SER A 188 5.82 13.04 -11.68
N GLY A 189 5.15 12.51 -12.69
CA GLY A 189 5.46 11.18 -13.21
C GLY A 189 4.46 10.70 -14.24
N PRO A 190 4.78 9.63 -14.96
CA PRO A 190 3.95 9.11 -16.03
C PRO A 190 2.62 8.49 -15.53
N GLY A 191 2.49 8.28 -14.22
CA GLY A 191 1.26 7.81 -13.57
C GLY A 191 0.25 8.91 -13.26
N ASN A 192 0.65 10.17 -13.31
CA ASN A 192 -0.22 11.28 -12.95
C ASN A 192 -1.46 11.33 -13.84
N MET A 193 -2.58 11.70 -13.25
CA MET A 193 -3.84 11.88 -13.98
C MET A 193 -3.70 12.97 -15.06
N LEU A 194 -4.48 12.84 -16.11
CA LEU A 194 -4.59 13.88 -17.14
C LEU A 194 -5.52 15.04 -16.72
N GLY A 195 -6.34 14.82 -15.72
CA GLY A 195 -7.25 15.80 -15.17
C GLY A 195 -8.51 15.17 -14.59
N TYR A 196 -9.29 16.01 -13.92
CA TYR A 196 -10.64 15.67 -13.48
C TYR A 196 -11.65 15.89 -14.61
N ASP A 197 -12.81 15.29 -14.49
CA ASP A 197 -13.95 15.54 -15.38
C ASP A 197 -14.34 17.04 -15.39
N ARG A 198 -14.29 17.70 -14.24
CA ARG A 198 -14.48 19.16 -14.14
C ARG A 198 -13.17 19.90 -14.40
N ARG A 199 -13.07 20.62 -15.52
CA ARG A 199 -11.90 21.42 -15.90
C ARG A 199 -11.47 22.43 -14.84
N SER A 200 -12.42 23.04 -14.10
CA SER A 200 -12.09 23.99 -13.03
C SER A 200 -11.39 23.33 -11.83
N ALA A 201 -11.67 22.06 -11.55
CA ALA A 201 -10.97 21.29 -10.53
C ALA A 201 -9.55 20.92 -11.02
N THR A 202 -9.44 20.51 -12.29
CA THR A 202 -8.14 20.22 -12.93
C THR A 202 -7.19 21.42 -12.85
N ALA A 203 -7.67 22.62 -13.20
CA ALA A 203 -6.85 23.83 -13.19
C ALA A 203 -6.35 24.23 -11.78
N LYS A 204 -7.00 23.74 -10.73
CA LYS A 204 -6.55 23.98 -9.35
C LYS A 204 -5.51 22.97 -8.87
N THR A 205 -5.50 21.79 -9.44
CA THR A 205 -4.67 20.66 -8.98
C THR A 205 -3.46 20.42 -9.86
N LEU A 206 -3.62 20.51 -11.18
CA LEU A 206 -2.50 20.36 -12.12
C LEU A 206 -1.84 21.74 -12.32
N GLN A 207 -0.62 21.85 -11.82
CA GLN A 207 0.24 22.99 -12.08
C GLN A 207 1.12 22.64 -13.28
N THR A 208 1.12 23.51 -14.29
CA THR A 208 1.95 23.37 -15.50
C THR A 208 3.26 24.13 -15.34
#